data_d8689ddbb9cbf7a4b86de01236844ef8
#
_entry.id   d8689ddbb9cbf7a4b86de01236844ef8
#
_cell.length_a   1.000
_cell.length_b   1.000
_cell.length_c   1.000
_cell.angle_alpha   90.00
_cell.angle_beta   90.00
_cell.angle_gamma   90.00
#
_symmetry.space_group_name_H-M   'P 1'
#
loop_
_entity.id
_entity.type
_entity.pdbx_description
1 polymer ?
#
loop_
_entity_poly.entity_id
_entity_poly.type
_entity_poly.pdbx_seq_one_letter_code
_entity_poly.pdbx_strand_id
1 'polypeptide(L)'
;MEDMPTHASKTPGNSGKLSEQDKDALGEKFLTGRLQAIPLKPQKEFERTTLAAGAVLWRGDVKQPGTIEVACIHRPHYDDWSLAKGKVDPDESLVQTAVREIKEETGYDVRLGKLLGKTVYPVKKTTKVVYYWTGEVVGGEFVPNNEVDEIRWLPLNEALELMTYDLDREVLQKAQKRFNTPADARILYVRHARAHDRNKWSGDDNLRPLDKKGRRQSEMLVPLLSAFAPERIYSAVPERCQHTVAPLADEMGCEVVVDKQFGDDAWIADMVGAKHAFKDVIEAGGTSVVCAQGGIIPGIIAWLSAQGTLPIDEEIRAKKASVWVLTFHDGKLIGADYIPSPLPVL
;
A
#
# COMPACT_ATOMS: atom_id res chain seq x y z
N MET A 1 -52.35 1.79 26.05
CA MET A 1 -51.84 1.01 24.90
C MET A 1 -51.38 2.04 23.89
N GLU A 2 -50.17 2.46 24.02
CA GLU A 2 -49.54 3.48 23.17
C GLU A 2 -48.58 2.81 22.22
N ASP A 3 -48.76 3.12 20.95
CA ASP A 3 -47.97 2.64 19.83
C ASP A 3 -46.54 3.23 19.90
N MET A 4 -45.53 2.36 19.90
CA MET A 4 -44.15 2.77 19.70
C MET A 4 -43.79 2.70 18.20
N PRO A 5 -43.17 3.73 17.62
CA PRO A 5 -42.73 3.68 16.25
C PRO A 5 -41.38 2.96 16.13
N THR A 6 -41.33 1.97 15.25
CA THR A 6 -40.14 1.25 14.84
C THR A 6 -39.20 2.18 14.04
N HIS A 7 -38.06 2.50 14.62
CA HIS A 7 -36.95 3.14 13.89
C HIS A 7 -36.20 2.12 13.03
N ALA A 8 -36.48 2.15 11.73
CA ALA A 8 -35.64 1.48 10.75
C ALA A 8 -34.35 2.31 10.55
N SER A 9 -33.21 1.75 10.95
CA SER A 9 -31.88 2.33 10.69
C SER A 9 -31.58 2.21 9.19
N LYS A 10 -31.55 3.33 8.49
CA LYS A 10 -31.04 3.42 7.12
C LYS A 10 -29.52 3.41 7.16
N THR A 11 -28.92 2.37 6.61
CA THR A 11 -27.50 2.28 6.25
C THR A 11 -27.16 3.35 5.21
N PRO A 12 -26.11 4.16 5.35
CA PRO A 12 -25.68 5.07 4.30
C PRO A 12 -24.76 4.36 3.32
N GLY A 13 -25.35 3.69 2.35
CA GLY A 13 -24.68 3.33 1.11
C GLY A 13 -24.91 4.45 0.11
N ASN A 14 -24.08 5.48 0.08
CA ASN A 14 -24.16 6.46 -0.98
C ASN A 14 -22.78 6.91 -1.42
N SER A 15 -22.33 6.43 -2.59
CA SER A 15 -21.24 6.99 -3.38
C SER A 15 -21.70 8.30 -4.03
N GLY A 16 -22.13 9.27 -3.23
CA GLY A 16 -22.55 10.58 -3.67
C GLY A 16 -21.35 11.42 -4.10
N LYS A 17 -21.41 12.00 -5.30
CA LYS A 17 -20.51 13.07 -5.73
C LYS A 17 -20.66 14.22 -4.72
N LEU A 18 -19.54 14.68 -4.17
CA LEU A 18 -19.53 15.86 -3.29
C LEU A 18 -20.09 17.07 -4.05
N SER A 19 -20.95 17.85 -3.39
CA SER A 19 -21.51 19.09 -3.95
C SER A 19 -20.44 20.17 -4.08
N GLU A 20 -20.69 21.25 -4.85
CA GLU A 20 -19.75 22.37 -4.95
C GLU A 20 -19.49 23.05 -3.60
N GLN A 21 -20.47 23.08 -2.73
CA GLN A 21 -20.33 23.59 -1.35
C GLN A 21 -19.44 22.70 -0.47
N ASP A 22 -19.44 21.36 -0.71
CA ASP A 22 -18.54 20.44 -0.04
C ASP A 22 -17.09 20.59 -0.55
N LYS A 23 -16.88 21.12 -1.75
CA LYS A 23 -15.56 21.34 -2.35
C LYS A 23 -14.85 22.54 -1.73
N ASP A 24 -15.58 23.63 -1.47
CA ASP A 24 -15.03 24.83 -0.78
C ASP A 24 -14.80 24.56 0.71
N ALA A 25 -15.55 23.62 1.30
CA ALA A 25 -15.40 23.19 2.68
C ALA A 25 -14.27 22.16 2.89
N LEU A 26 -13.74 21.54 1.81
CA LEU A 26 -12.71 20.50 1.94
C LEU A 26 -11.36 21.06 2.35
N GLY A 27 -11.00 22.34 1.99
CA GLY A 27 -9.73 22.94 2.35
C GLY A 27 -8.52 22.02 2.07
N GLU A 28 -7.37 22.37 2.60
CA GLU A 28 -6.18 21.52 2.61
C GLU A 28 -6.29 20.49 3.73
N LYS A 29 -6.09 19.19 3.42
CA LYS A 29 -6.21 18.10 4.41
C LYS A 29 -5.18 17.01 4.20
N PHE A 30 -4.65 16.50 5.31
CA PHE A 30 -3.91 15.24 5.34
C PHE A 30 -4.78 14.14 5.95
N LEU A 31 -5.19 13.18 5.12
CA LEU A 31 -5.98 12.03 5.51
C LEU A 31 -5.07 10.84 5.78
N THR A 32 -5.07 10.35 7.00
CA THR A 32 -4.12 9.33 7.45
C THR A 32 -4.74 8.38 8.48
N GLY A 33 -4.14 7.19 8.63
CA GLY A 33 -4.55 6.17 9.59
C GLY A 33 -3.50 5.08 9.75
N ARG A 34 -3.74 4.14 10.65
CA ARG A 34 -2.98 2.88 10.72
C ARG A 34 -3.56 1.83 9.79
N LEU A 35 -4.88 1.85 9.61
CA LEU A 35 -5.62 1.13 8.59
C LEU A 35 -5.96 2.11 7.48
N GLN A 36 -5.61 1.79 6.24
CA GLN A 36 -5.88 2.63 5.09
C GLN A 36 -6.29 1.77 3.89
N ALA A 37 -7.15 2.31 3.04
CA ALA A 37 -7.53 1.67 1.80
C ALA A 37 -7.45 2.67 0.65
N ILE A 38 -6.73 2.31 -0.40
CA ILE A 38 -6.75 3.04 -1.65
C ILE A 38 -8.09 2.74 -2.35
N PRO A 39 -8.85 3.74 -2.79
CA PRO A 39 -10.07 3.49 -3.58
C PRO A 39 -9.78 2.74 -4.88
N LEU A 40 -10.72 1.92 -5.35
CA LEU A 40 -10.54 1.20 -6.64
C LEU A 40 -10.38 2.16 -7.83
N LYS A 41 -10.96 3.33 -7.74
CA LYS A 41 -10.92 4.39 -8.76
C LYS A 41 -10.61 5.73 -8.09
N PRO A 42 -9.36 5.94 -7.63
CA PRO A 42 -8.99 7.15 -6.91
C PRO A 42 -9.16 8.42 -7.76
N GLN A 43 -9.05 8.33 -9.08
CA GLN A 43 -9.30 9.45 -10.01
C GLN A 43 -10.76 9.92 -10.04
N LYS A 44 -11.70 9.14 -9.47
CA LYS A 44 -13.13 9.48 -9.39
C LYS A 44 -13.56 9.93 -7.99
N GLU A 45 -12.62 10.13 -7.10
CA GLU A 45 -12.89 10.55 -5.72
C GLU A 45 -13.45 11.98 -5.67
N PHE A 46 -12.96 12.85 -6.57
CA PHE A 46 -13.48 14.22 -6.76
C PHE A 46 -13.90 14.41 -8.22
N GLU A 47 -14.62 15.47 -8.50
CA GLU A 47 -15.11 15.74 -9.87
C GLU A 47 -13.98 15.89 -10.89
N ARG A 48 -12.90 16.57 -10.50
CA ARG A 48 -11.67 16.75 -11.30
C ARG A 48 -10.47 16.45 -10.43
N THR A 49 -10.06 15.20 -10.38
CA THR A 49 -8.92 14.76 -9.58
C THR A 49 -7.64 14.77 -10.39
N THR A 50 -6.59 15.39 -9.85
CA THR A 50 -5.21 15.18 -10.28
C THR A 50 -4.54 14.27 -9.28
N LEU A 51 -4.24 13.03 -9.69
CA LEU A 51 -3.54 12.06 -8.85
C LEU A 51 -2.04 12.28 -8.90
N ALA A 52 -1.39 12.11 -7.76
CA ALA A 52 0.05 12.09 -7.60
C ALA A 52 0.46 11.09 -6.52
N ALA A 53 1.72 10.70 -6.53
CA ALA A 53 2.29 9.82 -5.52
C ALA A 53 3.75 10.20 -5.24
N GLY A 54 4.22 9.93 -4.02
CA GLY A 54 5.58 10.20 -3.59
C GLY A 54 5.92 9.54 -2.27
N ALA A 55 7.04 9.90 -1.68
CA ALA A 55 7.44 9.36 -0.39
C ALA A 55 8.23 10.37 0.45
N VAL A 56 8.19 10.15 1.76
CA VAL A 56 9.20 10.69 2.67
C VAL A 56 10.44 9.80 2.53
N LEU A 57 11.42 10.29 1.81
CA LEU A 57 12.70 9.62 1.67
C LEU A 57 13.49 9.70 2.98
N TRP A 58 14.08 8.59 3.38
CA TRP A 58 14.85 8.54 4.59
C TRP A 58 16.07 7.62 4.46
N ARG A 59 17.07 7.85 5.30
CA ARG A 59 18.27 7.03 5.48
C ARG A 59 18.65 6.99 6.95
N GLY A 60 19.53 6.08 7.33
CA GLY A 60 19.96 5.88 8.72
C GLY A 60 19.50 4.53 9.27
N ASP A 61 19.67 4.33 10.57
CA ASP A 61 19.32 3.08 11.23
C ASP A 61 18.07 3.26 12.10
N VAL A 62 16.99 2.58 11.77
CA VAL A 62 15.74 2.62 12.55
C VAL A 62 15.89 2.10 13.97
N LYS A 63 16.94 1.30 14.25
CA LYS A 63 17.29 0.86 15.62
C LYS A 63 17.99 1.97 16.42
N GLN A 64 18.46 3.00 15.72
CA GLN A 64 19.09 4.19 16.29
C GLN A 64 18.38 5.45 15.74
N PRO A 65 17.17 5.78 16.24
CA PRO A 65 16.32 6.84 15.66
C PRO A 65 17.01 8.20 15.51
N GLY A 66 18.01 8.50 16.33
CA GLY A 66 18.81 9.73 16.22
C GLY A 66 19.70 9.81 14.98
N THR A 67 19.87 8.72 14.23
CA THR A 67 20.64 8.68 12.98
C THR A 67 19.76 8.86 11.73
N ILE A 68 18.44 8.92 11.92
CA ILE A 68 17.51 9.03 10.79
C ILE A 68 17.51 10.45 10.26
N GLU A 69 17.82 10.58 8.98
CA GLU A 69 17.67 11.79 8.20
C GLU A 69 16.59 11.59 7.13
N VAL A 70 15.86 12.66 6.85
CA VAL A 70 14.87 12.72 5.77
C VAL A 70 15.30 13.71 4.70
N ALA A 71 14.95 13.41 3.44
CA ALA A 71 15.28 14.29 2.33
C ALA A 71 14.22 15.38 2.18
N CYS A 72 14.69 16.62 2.13
CA CYS A 72 13.94 17.79 1.72
C CYS A 72 14.43 18.20 0.33
N ILE A 73 13.53 18.28 -0.66
CA ILE A 73 13.88 18.73 -2.01
C ILE A 73 13.56 20.20 -2.23
N HIS A 74 14.49 20.93 -2.86
CA HIS A 74 14.24 22.29 -3.33
C HIS A 74 13.80 22.27 -4.79
N ARG A 75 12.69 22.97 -5.09
CA ARG A 75 12.14 23.05 -6.44
C ARG A 75 12.33 24.47 -7.00
N PRO A 76 13.30 24.68 -7.90
CA PRO A 76 13.69 26.03 -8.35
C PRO A 76 12.56 26.79 -9.02
N HIS A 77 11.63 26.09 -9.70
CA HIS A 77 10.48 26.73 -10.35
C HIS A 77 9.50 27.39 -9.37
N TYR A 78 9.41 26.86 -8.15
CA TYR A 78 8.50 27.34 -7.09
C TYR A 78 9.24 28.08 -5.99
N ASP A 79 10.56 27.96 -5.93
CA ASP A 79 11.42 28.46 -4.85
C ASP A 79 10.92 27.97 -3.48
N ASP A 80 10.67 26.66 -3.37
CA ASP A 80 10.10 26.02 -2.19
C ASP A 80 10.82 24.72 -1.80
N TRP A 81 10.66 24.34 -0.52
CA TRP A 81 11.10 23.07 0.04
C TRP A 81 9.90 22.16 0.24
N SER A 82 9.96 20.95 -0.33
CA SER A 82 8.86 20.01 -0.36
C SER A 82 9.35 18.56 -0.26
N LEU A 83 8.41 17.62 -0.31
CA LEU A 83 8.65 16.17 -0.41
C LEU A 83 8.64 15.72 -1.87
N ALA A 84 9.46 14.72 -2.21
CA ALA A 84 9.52 14.16 -3.56
C ALA A 84 8.19 13.48 -3.96
N LYS A 85 7.61 13.90 -5.09
CA LYS A 85 6.31 13.42 -5.58
C LYS A 85 5.98 13.98 -6.96
N GLY A 86 5.29 13.19 -7.75
CA GLY A 86 4.79 13.70 -9.03
C GLY A 86 3.49 13.07 -9.48
N LYS A 87 3.05 13.39 -10.69
CA LYS A 87 1.77 12.98 -11.23
C LYS A 87 1.78 11.53 -11.67
N VAL A 88 0.62 10.89 -11.55
CA VAL A 88 0.40 9.55 -12.11
C VAL A 88 0.35 9.64 -13.63
N ASP A 89 1.14 8.79 -14.29
CA ASP A 89 1.11 8.61 -15.73
C ASP A 89 0.05 7.57 -16.15
N PRO A 90 -0.44 7.62 -17.40
CA PRO A 90 -1.24 6.52 -17.96
C PRO A 90 -0.49 5.19 -17.77
N ASP A 91 -1.24 4.13 -17.51
CA ASP A 91 -0.73 2.78 -17.31
C ASP A 91 0.05 2.52 -16.00
N GLU A 92 0.06 3.46 -15.06
CA GLU A 92 0.69 3.30 -13.74
C GLU A 92 -0.31 3.06 -12.59
N SER A 93 0.16 2.34 -11.57
CA SER A 93 -0.41 2.36 -10.24
C SER A 93 0.23 3.46 -9.39
N LEU A 94 -0.43 3.88 -8.31
CA LEU A 94 0.12 4.89 -7.38
C LEU A 94 1.48 4.49 -6.79
N VAL A 95 1.69 3.19 -6.56
CA VAL A 95 2.97 2.65 -6.04
C VAL A 95 4.09 2.80 -7.06
N GLN A 96 3.81 2.45 -8.33
CA GLN A 96 4.77 2.63 -9.44
C GLN A 96 5.12 4.10 -9.64
N THR A 97 4.10 4.97 -9.66
CA THR A 97 4.32 6.42 -9.75
C THR A 97 5.24 6.93 -8.64
N ALA A 98 5.04 6.51 -7.39
CA ALA A 98 5.91 6.95 -6.29
C ALA A 98 7.38 6.58 -6.53
N VAL A 99 7.65 5.35 -6.97
CA VAL A 99 9.03 4.89 -7.25
C VAL A 99 9.63 5.64 -8.44
N ARG A 100 8.89 5.79 -9.55
CA ARG A 100 9.35 6.49 -10.74
C ARG A 100 9.66 7.96 -10.45
N GLU A 101 8.73 8.68 -9.85
CA GLU A 101 8.91 10.10 -9.55
C GLU A 101 10.08 10.36 -8.60
N ILE A 102 10.26 9.50 -7.59
CA ILE A 102 11.44 9.58 -6.73
C ILE A 102 12.72 9.40 -7.54
N LYS A 103 12.74 8.40 -8.45
CA LYS A 103 13.93 8.18 -9.31
C LYS A 103 14.19 9.36 -10.24
N GLU A 104 13.16 9.94 -10.84
CA GLU A 104 13.27 11.07 -11.77
C GLU A 104 13.68 12.37 -11.05
N GLU A 105 13.02 12.70 -9.93
CA GLU A 105 13.30 13.93 -9.17
C GLU A 105 14.64 13.86 -8.42
N THR A 106 15.02 12.67 -7.90
CA THR A 106 16.13 12.58 -6.93
C THR A 106 17.29 11.66 -7.35
N GLY A 107 17.12 10.81 -8.37
CA GLY A 107 18.09 9.81 -8.77
C GLY A 107 18.21 8.61 -7.81
N TYR A 108 17.49 8.61 -6.69
CA TYR A 108 17.57 7.53 -5.70
C TYR A 108 16.71 6.30 -6.06
N ASP A 109 17.21 5.13 -5.68
CA ASP A 109 16.44 3.88 -5.63
C ASP A 109 15.90 3.70 -4.22
N VAL A 110 14.62 3.32 -4.13
CA VAL A 110 13.93 3.28 -2.84
C VAL A 110 13.21 1.97 -2.59
N ARG A 111 13.15 1.59 -1.33
CA ARG A 111 12.27 0.57 -0.81
C ARG A 111 11.09 1.25 -0.10
N LEU A 112 9.89 1.09 -0.64
CA LEU A 112 8.69 1.67 -0.02
C LEU A 112 8.34 0.92 1.28
N GLY A 113 7.80 1.68 2.22
CA GLY A 113 7.33 1.19 3.50
C GLY A 113 5.83 1.36 3.68
N LYS A 114 5.43 1.88 4.83
CA LYS A 114 4.03 2.13 5.18
C LYS A 114 3.45 3.29 4.37
N LEU A 115 2.22 3.13 3.88
CA LEU A 115 1.43 4.25 3.39
C LEU A 115 1.17 5.23 4.55
N LEU A 116 1.67 6.44 4.45
CA LEU A 116 1.51 7.48 5.46
C LEU A 116 0.11 8.10 5.41
N GLY A 117 -0.43 8.26 4.22
CA GLY A 117 -1.72 8.86 3.97
C GLY A 117 -1.78 9.55 2.62
N LYS A 118 -2.77 10.42 2.46
CA LYS A 118 -2.89 11.29 1.28
C LYS A 118 -3.15 12.73 1.68
N THR A 119 -2.48 13.66 1.00
CA THR A 119 -2.84 15.08 1.06
C THR A 119 -3.88 15.38 -0.01
N VAL A 120 -4.82 16.24 0.32
CA VAL A 120 -5.90 16.69 -0.57
C VAL A 120 -5.94 18.20 -0.52
N TYR A 121 -5.80 18.85 -1.67
CA TYR A 121 -5.85 20.32 -1.75
C TYR A 121 -6.27 20.80 -3.13
N PRO A 122 -6.89 21.99 -3.22
CA PRO A 122 -7.30 22.58 -4.49
C PRO A 122 -6.10 23.11 -5.27
N VAL A 123 -6.06 22.84 -6.58
CA VAL A 123 -5.09 23.42 -7.52
C VAL A 123 -5.85 23.92 -8.75
N LYS A 124 -5.97 25.22 -8.90
CA LYS A 124 -6.74 25.84 -9.99
C LYS A 124 -8.18 25.28 -10.02
N LYS A 125 -8.52 24.53 -11.08
CA LYS A 125 -9.86 23.95 -11.28
C LYS A 125 -9.93 22.44 -10.93
N THR A 126 -8.91 21.89 -10.26
CA THR A 126 -8.82 20.46 -9.92
C THR A 126 -8.53 20.29 -8.44
N THR A 127 -8.85 19.13 -7.89
CA THR A 127 -8.41 18.71 -6.58
C THR A 127 -7.18 17.81 -6.76
N LYS A 128 -6.03 18.23 -6.22
CA LYS A 128 -4.83 17.38 -6.21
C LYS A 128 -4.89 16.45 -5.02
N VAL A 129 -4.65 15.16 -5.27
CA VAL A 129 -4.58 14.09 -4.27
C VAL A 129 -3.22 13.43 -4.39
N VAL A 130 -2.40 13.54 -3.35
CA VAL A 130 -1.04 12.96 -3.34
C VAL A 130 -0.96 11.89 -2.28
N TYR A 131 -0.66 10.66 -2.70
CA TYR A 131 -0.42 9.54 -1.79
C TYR A 131 1.06 9.49 -1.40
N TYR A 132 1.35 9.38 -0.09
CA TYR A 132 2.71 9.34 0.42
C TYR A 132 3.00 8.05 1.17
N TRP A 133 4.15 7.46 0.87
CA TRP A 133 4.74 6.34 1.62
C TRP A 133 5.97 6.82 2.41
N THR A 134 6.50 5.98 3.30
CA THR A 134 7.91 6.06 3.68
C THR A 134 8.73 5.41 2.58
N GLY A 135 9.88 5.98 2.22
CA GLY A 135 10.80 5.44 1.21
C GLY A 135 12.22 5.39 1.76
N GLU A 136 12.71 4.19 2.07
CA GLU A 136 14.11 3.99 2.45
C GLU A 136 14.99 4.07 1.21
N VAL A 137 16.00 4.93 1.22
CA VAL A 137 16.97 4.99 0.13
C VAL A 137 17.90 3.81 0.22
N VAL A 138 17.93 2.99 -0.84
CA VAL A 138 18.73 1.77 -0.93
C VAL A 138 19.85 1.85 -1.98
N GLY A 139 19.84 2.90 -2.80
CA GLY A 139 20.86 3.13 -3.84
C GLY A 139 20.61 4.41 -4.62
N GLY A 140 21.40 4.60 -5.67
CA GLY A 140 21.32 5.77 -6.53
C GLY A 140 22.08 6.98 -5.99
N GLU A 141 22.12 8.03 -6.79
CA GLU A 141 22.84 9.27 -6.49
C GLU A 141 22.05 10.45 -7.03
N PHE A 142 21.99 11.52 -6.25
CA PHE A 142 21.32 12.75 -6.67
C PHE A 142 22.20 13.55 -7.63
N VAL A 143 21.60 13.94 -8.74
CA VAL A 143 22.16 14.92 -9.68
C VAL A 143 21.13 16.04 -9.87
N PRO A 144 21.50 17.30 -9.63
CA PRO A 144 20.58 18.42 -9.84
C PRO A 144 19.97 18.41 -11.24
N ASN A 145 18.68 18.71 -11.32
CA ASN A 145 17.92 18.75 -12.55
C ASN A 145 16.94 19.93 -12.57
N ASN A 146 16.13 20.04 -13.62
CA ASN A 146 15.20 21.16 -13.77
C ASN A 146 14.04 21.19 -12.77
N GLU A 147 13.73 20.06 -12.14
CA GLU A 147 12.65 19.94 -11.16
C GLU A 147 13.17 20.06 -9.73
N VAL A 148 14.37 19.55 -9.46
CA VAL A 148 15.04 19.57 -8.16
C VAL A 148 16.50 19.97 -8.34
N ASP A 149 16.88 21.13 -7.80
CA ASP A 149 18.25 21.63 -7.88
C ASP A 149 19.08 21.39 -6.60
N GLU A 150 18.41 21.15 -5.46
CA GLU A 150 19.06 20.88 -4.18
C GLU A 150 18.28 19.82 -3.38
N ILE A 151 19.01 18.91 -2.70
CA ILE A 151 18.46 18.01 -1.69
C ILE A 151 19.22 18.23 -0.39
N ARG A 152 18.50 18.43 0.72
CA ARG A 152 19.05 18.45 2.06
C ARG A 152 18.60 17.20 2.83
N TRP A 153 19.57 16.49 3.37
CA TRP A 153 19.35 15.41 4.32
C TRP A 153 19.41 15.98 5.73
N LEU A 154 18.30 15.95 6.44
CA LEU A 154 18.16 16.62 7.73
C LEU A 154 17.55 15.67 8.78
N PRO A 155 17.95 15.83 10.05
CA PRO A 155 17.16 15.31 11.15
C PRO A 155 15.71 15.81 11.06
N LEU A 156 14.76 15.02 11.52
CA LEU A 156 13.36 15.32 11.28
C LEU A 156 12.88 16.68 11.84
N ASN A 157 13.40 17.10 13.00
CA ASN A 157 13.08 18.41 13.59
C ASN A 157 13.50 19.56 12.66
N GLU A 158 14.69 19.50 12.07
CA GLU A 158 15.19 20.50 11.13
C GLU A 158 14.41 20.47 9.80
N ALA A 159 14.07 19.26 9.33
CA ALA A 159 13.23 19.10 8.15
C ALA A 159 11.84 19.73 8.33
N LEU A 160 11.23 19.59 9.50
CA LEU A 160 9.94 20.22 9.83
C LEU A 160 10.00 21.75 9.77
N GLU A 161 11.13 22.33 10.18
CA GLU A 161 11.35 23.80 10.11
C GLU A 161 11.58 24.26 8.68
N LEU A 162 12.27 23.46 7.86
CA LEU A 162 12.60 23.82 6.49
C LEU A 162 11.40 23.72 5.53
N MET A 163 10.46 22.78 5.74
CA MET A 163 9.32 22.58 4.83
C MET A 163 8.51 23.85 4.63
N THR A 164 8.21 24.17 3.38
CA THR A 164 7.42 25.36 3.02
C THR A 164 5.94 25.18 3.40
N TYR A 165 5.38 23.97 3.22
CA TYR A 165 3.94 23.71 3.35
C TYR A 165 3.60 22.93 4.63
N ASP A 166 2.51 23.34 5.29
CA ASP A 166 2.00 22.66 6.49
C ASP A 166 1.60 21.20 6.22
N LEU A 167 1.03 20.92 5.04
CA LEU A 167 0.71 19.54 4.65
C LEU A 167 1.95 18.62 4.60
N ASP A 168 3.09 19.13 4.10
CA ASP A 168 4.34 18.37 4.07
C ASP A 168 4.85 18.12 5.51
N ARG A 169 4.69 19.10 6.43
CA ARG A 169 4.98 18.93 7.86
C ARG A 169 4.12 17.83 8.50
N GLU A 170 2.82 17.78 8.19
CA GLU A 170 1.92 16.73 8.70
C GLU A 170 2.33 15.35 8.20
N VAL A 171 2.74 15.22 6.94
CA VAL A 171 3.27 13.98 6.37
C VAL A 171 4.55 13.56 7.08
N LEU A 172 5.50 14.48 7.31
CA LEU A 172 6.74 14.23 8.06
C LEU A 172 6.47 13.78 9.50
N GLN A 173 5.54 14.43 10.21
CA GLN A 173 5.13 14.03 11.58
C GLN A 173 4.53 12.62 11.60
N LYS A 174 3.84 12.23 10.54
CA LYS A 174 3.34 10.87 10.41
C LYS A 174 4.46 9.87 10.17
N ALA A 175 5.47 10.23 9.36
CA ALA A 175 6.66 9.42 9.14
C ALA A 175 7.44 9.21 10.46
N GLN A 176 7.59 10.26 11.28
CA GLN A 176 8.23 10.17 12.60
C GLN A 176 7.63 9.07 13.47
N LYS A 177 6.28 8.97 13.48
CA LYS A 177 5.60 7.92 14.24
C LYS A 177 5.94 6.52 13.73
N ARG A 178 6.34 6.39 12.46
CA ARG A 178 6.79 5.12 11.87
C ARG A 178 8.23 4.81 12.24
N PHE A 179 9.10 5.83 12.26
CA PHE A 179 10.48 5.66 12.70
C PHE A 179 10.59 5.33 14.19
N ASN A 180 9.69 5.86 15.03
CA ASN A 180 9.63 5.53 16.45
C ASN A 180 9.08 4.11 16.75
N THR A 181 8.40 3.49 15.77
CA THR A 181 7.91 2.11 15.85
C THR A 181 8.24 1.43 14.52
N PRO A 182 9.52 1.07 14.31
CA PRO A 182 9.97 0.54 13.03
C PRO A 182 9.36 -0.83 12.76
N ALA A 183 9.14 -1.12 11.47
CA ALA A 183 8.70 -2.44 11.05
C ALA A 183 9.88 -3.42 11.11
N ASP A 184 9.67 -4.57 11.75
CA ASP A 184 10.58 -5.71 11.73
C ASP A 184 10.14 -6.77 10.70
N ALA A 185 8.84 -6.81 10.37
CA ALA A 185 8.30 -7.63 9.31
C ALA A 185 7.23 -6.90 8.50
N ARG A 186 7.15 -7.24 7.21
CA ARG A 186 6.10 -6.80 6.29
C ARG A 186 5.63 -7.97 5.45
N ILE A 187 4.31 -8.15 5.38
CA ILE A 187 3.72 -9.17 4.51
C ILE A 187 2.85 -8.49 3.46
N LEU A 188 3.20 -8.73 2.20
CA LEU A 188 2.39 -8.39 1.04
C LEU A 188 1.42 -9.55 0.82
N TYR A 189 0.23 -9.46 1.40
CA TYR A 189 -0.76 -10.54 1.39
C TYR A 189 -1.65 -10.39 0.17
N VAL A 190 -1.40 -11.22 -0.84
CA VAL A 190 -1.99 -11.12 -2.18
C VAL A 190 -3.12 -12.12 -2.31
N ARG A 191 -4.31 -11.67 -2.73
CA ARG A 191 -5.31 -12.61 -3.25
C ARG A 191 -4.95 -12.96 -4.69
N HIS A 192 -5.00 -14.25 -5.04
CA HIS A 192 -4.72 -14.70 -6.40
C HIS A 192 -5.47 -13.90 -7.46
N ALA A 193 -4.86 -13.71 -8.62
CA ALA A 193 -5.41 -12.99 -9.76
C ALA A 193 -6.63 -13.72 -10.35
N ARG A 194 -7.31 -13.10 -11.29
CA ARG A 194 -8.52 -13.66 -11.88
C ARG A 194 -8.22 -14.98 -12.60
N ALA A 195 -8.91 -16.05 -12.17
CA ALA A 195 -8.84 -17.36 -12.79
C ALA A 195 -10.03 -17.60 -13.72
N HIS A 196 -9.96 -18.65 -14.52
CA HIS A 196 -11.08 -19.16 -15.30
C HIS A 196 -12.36 -19.24 -14.45
N ASP A 197 -13.51 -19.09 -15.10
CA ASP A 197 -14.80 -19.22 -14.43
C ASP A 197 -14.98 -20.65 -13.87
N ARG A 198 -15.21 -20.75 -12.55
CA ARG A 198 -15.37 -22.03 -11.86
C ARG A 198 -16.49 -22.88 -12.46
N ASN A 199 -17.59 -22.25 -12.88
CA ASN A 199 -18.74 -22.97 -13.43
C ASN A 199 -18.50 -23.52 -14.84
N LYS A 200 -17.43 -23.08 -15.52
CA LYS A 200 -17.01 -23.54 -16.85
C LYS A 200 -15.78 -24.42 -16.82
N TRP A 201 -15.25 -24.70 -15.64
CA TRP A 201 -14.07 -25.54 -15.43
C TRP A 201 -14.51 -26.92 -14.98
N SER A 202 -14.15 -27.95 -15.75
CA SER A 202 -14.53 -29.34 -15.50
C SER A 202 -13.44 -30.21 -14.84
N GLY A 203 -12.23 -29.63 -14.65
CA GLY A 203 -11.10 -30.32 -14.01
C GLY A 203 -11.02 -30.06 -12.51
N ASP A 204 -9.94 -30.55 -11.90
CA ASP A 204 -9.59 -30.24 -10.50
C ASP A 204 -9.50 -28.74 -10.32
N ASP A 205 -10.16 -28.17 -9.29
CA ASP A 205 -10.15 -26.73 -9.00
C ASP A 205 -8.74 -26.22 -8.68
N ASN A 206 -7.86 -27.07 -8.17
CA ASN A 206 -6.46 -26.71 -7.93
C ASN A 206 -5.68 -26.43 -9.23
N LEU A 207 -6.05 -27.09 -10.32
CA LEU A 207 -5.45 -26.91 -11.65
C LEU A 207 -6.12 -25.80 -12.47
N ARG A 208 -7.10 -25.09 -11.94
CA ARG A 208 -7.82 -24.03 -12.64
C ARG A 208 -6.92 -22.80 -12.87
N PRO A 209 -6.56 -22.48 -14.13
CA PRO A 209 -5.55 -21.50 -14.46
C PRO A 209 -6.07 -20.06 -14.39
N LEU A 210 -5.15 -19.10 -14.44
CA LEU A 210 -5.49 -17.70 -14.67
C LEU A 210 -6.10 -17.49 -16.05
N ASP A 211 -7.11 -16.62 -16.14
CA ASP A 211 -7.64 -16.16 -17.42
C ASP A 211 -6.76 -15.02 -18.00
N LYS A 212 -7.12 -14.51 -19.18
CA LYS A 212 -6.36 -13.42 -19.84
C LYS A 212 -6.20 -12.17 -18.94
N LYS A 213 -7.27 -11.79 -18.22
CA LYS A 213 -7.22 -10.65 -17.30
C LYS A 213 -6.36 -10.96 -16.07
N GLY A 214 -6.43 -12.19 -15.58
CA GLY A 214 -5.60 -12.63 -14.46
C GLY A 214 -4.12 -12.64 -14.77
N ARG A 215 -3.72 -13.08 -15.98
CA ARG A 215 -2.31 -12.98 -16.42
C ARG A 215 -1.84 -11.54 -16.46
N ARG A 216 -2.62 -10.61 -17.03
CA ARG A 216 -2.29 -9.18 -16.98
C ARG A 216 -2.19 -8.66 -15.54
N GLN A 217 -3.08 -9.09 -14.64
CA GLN A 217 -2.99 -8.70 -13.23
C GLN A 217 -1.71 -9.24 -12.57
N SER A 218 -1.30 -10.49 -12.88
CA SER A 218 -0.07 -11.10 -12.38
C SER A 218 1.17 -10.30 -12.83
N GLU A 219 1.25 -9.93 -14.11
CA GLU A 219 2.32 -9.09 -14.65
C GLU A 219 2.35 -7.70 -13.98
N MET A 220 1.19 -7.06 -13.79
CA MET A 220 1.10 -5.74 -13.15
C MET A 220 1.35 -5.77 -11.63
N LEU A 221 1.28 -6.95 -10.99
CA LEU A 221 1.70 -7.13 -9.60
C LEU A 221 3.21 -7.03 -9.43
N VAL A 222 4.00 -7.35 -10.46
CA VAL A 222 5.46 -7.34 -10.37
C VAL A 222 5.98 -5.97 -9.93
N PRO A 223 5.80 -4.88 -10.69
CA PRO A 223 6.33 -3.58 -10.29
C PRO A 223 5.70 -3.03 -9.01
N LEU A 224 4.45 -3.42 -8.68
CA LEU A 224 3.82 -3.03 -7.43
C LEU A 224 4.48 -3.69 -6.23
N LEU A 225 4.74 -4.99 -6.29
CA LEU A 225 5.31 -5.76 -5.18
C LEU A 225 6.82 -5.51 -5.05
N SER A 226 7.54 -5.39 -6.17
CA SER A 226 8.99 -5.09 -6.20
C SER A 226 9.32 -3.75 -5.53
N ALA A 227 8.40 -2.78 -5.55
CA ALA A 227 8.56 -1.50 -4.86
C ALA A 227 8.80 -1.63 -3.34
N PHE A 228 8.37 -2.74 -2.74
CA PHE A 228 8.57 -3.05 -1.31
C PHE A 228 9.78 -3.95 -1.06
N ALA A 229 10.54 -4.31 -2.11
CA ALA A 229 11.71 -5.18 -2.07
C ALA A 229 11.48 -6.47 -1.27
N PRO A 230 10.54 -7.34 -1.68
CA PRO A 230 10.31 -8.61 -1.00
C PRO A 230 11.52 -9.53 -1.13
N GLU A 231 11.74 -10.35 -0.10
CA GLU A 231 12.88 -11.28 -0.01
C GLU A 231 12.43 -12.74 -0.23
N ARG A 232 11.15 -13.01 0.00
CA ARG A 232 10.58 -14.38 -0.02
C ARG A 232 9.18 -14.36 -0.59
N ILE A 233 8.83 -15.44 -1.30
CA ILE A 233 7.51 -15.60 -1.90
C ILE A 233 6.91 -16.93 -1.46
N TYR A 234 5.72 -16.88 -0.87
CA TYR A 234 4.91 -18.03 -0.47
C TYR A 234 3.63 -18.07 -1.27
N SER A 235 3.12 -19.27 -1.52
CA SER A 235 1.86 -19.46 -2.24
C SER A 235 1.05 -20.63 -1.68
N ALA A 236 -0.27 -20.48 -1.71
CA ALA A 236 -1.17 -21.64 -1.60
C ALA A 236 -1.01 -22.59 -2.78
N VAL A 237 -1.44 -23.87 -2.59
CA VAL A 237 -1.30 -24.94 -3.56
C VAL A 237 -1.96 -24.67 -4.93
N PRO A 238 -3.18 -24.07 -5.05
CA PRO A 238 -3.82 -23.92 -6.34
C PRO A 238 -2.95 -23.17 -7.36
N GLU A 239 -2.87 -23.67 -8.61
CA GLU A 239 -2.07 -23.09 -9.70
C GLU A 239 -2.34 -21.61 -9.89
N ARG A 240 -3.59 -21.15 -9.75
CA ARG A 240 -3.92 -19.72 -9.83
C ARG A 240 -3.22 -18.86 -8.79
N CYS A 241 -2.87 -19.41 -7.62
CA CYS A 241 -2.09 -18.70 -6.61
C CYS A 241 -0.62 -18.65 -7.02
N GLN A 242 -0.04 -19.79 -7.39
CA GLN A 242 1.35 -19.90 -7.83
C GLN A 242 1.60 -19.02 -9.07
N HIS A 243 0.75 -19.14 -10.10
CA HIS A 243 0.86 -18.34 -11.33
C HIS A 243 0.62 -16.85 -11.12
N THR A 244 -0.01 -16.44 -10.02
CA THR A 244 -0.17 -15.01 -9.69
C THR A 244 1.16 -14.37 -9.30
N VAL A 245 2.04 -15.09 -8.65
CA VAL A 245 3.32 -14.58 -8.14
C VAL A 245 4.54 -15.11 -8.91
N ALA A 246 4.34 -16.03 -9.85
CA ALA A 246 5.41 -16.58 -10.67
C ALA A 246 6.22 -15.48 -11.43
N PRO A 247 5.60 -14.48 -12.09
CA PRO A 247 6.37 -13.44 -12.75
C PRO A 247 7.26 -12.63 -11.80
N LEU A 248 6.81 -12.41 -10.56
CA LEU A 248 7.64 -11.78 -9.54
C LEU A 248 8.81 -12.67 -9.10
N ALA A 249 8.55 -13.98 -8.94
CA ALA A 249 9.61 -14.94 -8.61
C ALA A 249 10.68 -15.01 -9.71
N ASP A 250 10.26 -14.99 -10.97
CA ASP A 250 11.16 -14.94 -12.12
C ASP A 250 12.02 -13.67 -12.11
N GLU A 251 11.43 -12.49 -11.83
CA GLU A 251 12.15 -11.21 -11.74
C GLU A 251 13.14 -11.19 -10.57
N MET A 252 12.75 -11.77 -9.43
CA MET A 252 13.62 -11.86 -8.26
C MET A 252 14.68 -12.97 -8.34
N GLY A 253 14.54 -13.90 -9.28
CA GLY A 253 15.41 -15.09 -9.38
C GLY A 253 15.28 -16.02 -8.17
N CYS A 254 14.10 -16.14 -7.57
CA CYS A 254 13.85 -16.96 -6.40
C CYS A 254 12.73 -17.98 -6.64
N GLU A 255 12.67 -19.01 -5.79
CA GLU A 255 11.60 -19.99 -5.83
C GLU A 255 10.35 -19.55 -5.05
N VAL A 256 9.18 -19.99 -5.50
CA VAL A 256 7.93 -19.86 -4.75
C VAL A 256 7.81 -21.02 -3.78
N VAL A 257 7.78 -20.74 -2.48
CA VAL A 257 7.52 -21.75 -1.44
C VAL A 257 6.03 -22.04 -1.40
N VAL A 258 5.65 -23.24 -1.84
CA VAL A 258 4.23 -23.68 -1.87
C VAL A 258 3.88 -24.40 -0.57
N ASP A 259 2.89 -23.86 0.15
CA ASP A 259 2.38 -24.45 1.39
C ASP A 259 0.85 -24.47 1.39
N LYS A 260 0.27 -25.66 1.66
CA LYS A 260 -1.18 -25.85 1.76
C LYS A 260 -1.83 -24.97 2.84
N GLN A 261 -1.10 -24.60 3.87
CA GLN A 261 -1.59 -23.79 5.00
C GLN A 261 -2.03 -22.39 4.59
N PHE A 262 -1.61 -21.88 3.42
CA PHE A 262 -2.07 -20.60 2.88
C PHE A 262 -3.36 -20.71 2.05
N GLY A 263 -3.98 -21.89 1.99
CA GLY A 263 -5.20 -22.16 1.21
C GLY A 263 -6.49 -22.10 2.02
N ASP A 264 -7.62 -21.94 1.31
CA ASP A 264 -8.96 -21.94 1.90
C ASP A 264 -9.28 -23.30 2.56
N ASP A 265 -8.83 -24.42 1.97
CA ASP A 265 -9.08 -25.76 2.51
C ASP A 265 -8.39 -25.97 3.87
N ALA A 266 -7.15 -25.51 4.00
CA ALA A 266 -6.45 -25.55 5.28
C ALA A 266 -7.10 -24.64 6.32
N TRP A 267 -7.56 -23.44 5.92
CA TRP A 267 -8.28 -22.56 6.81
C TRP A 267 -9.55 -23.19 7.40
N ILE A 268 -10.24 -24.02 6.62
CA ILE A 268 -11.45 -24.74 7.06
C ILE A 268 -11.09 -25.96 7.91
N ALA A 269 -10.09 -26.74 7.49
CA ALA A 269 -9.77 -28.01 8.11
C ALA A 269 -8.81 -27.91 9.31
N ASP A 270 -7.86 -26.96 9.27
CA ASP A 270 -6.80 -26.76 10.26
C ASP A 270 -6.45 -25.28 10.43
N MET A 271 -7.38 -24.50 10.94
CA MET A 271 -7.18 -23.06 11.18
C MET A 271 -5.96 -22.77 12.07
N VAL A 272 -5.62 -23.67 13.00
CA VAL A 272 -4.49 -23.51 13.90
C VAL A 272 -3.18 -23.61 13.13
N GLY A 273 -3.04 -24.61 12.27
CA GLY A 273 -1.87 -24.78 11.41
C GLY A 273 -1.72 -23.60 10.43
N ALA A 274 -2.81 -23.11 9.83
CA ALA A 274 -2.78 -21.95 8.97
C ALA A 274 -2.29 -20.67 9.70
N LYS A 275 -2.72 -20.45 10.95
CA LYS A 275 -2.23 -19.35 11.79
C LYS A 275 -0.76 -19.51 12.15
N HIS A 276 -0.30 -20.73 12.46
CA HIS A 276 1.11 -20.99 12.73
C HIS A 276 1.98 -20.71 11.50
N ALA A 277 1.64 -21.24 10.34
CA ALA A 277 2.38 -20.97 9.10
C ALA A 277 2.48 -19.47 8.79
N PHE A 278 1.40 -18.72 9.04
CA PHE A 278 1.43 -17.27 8.84
C PHE A 278 2.31 -16.57 9.89
N LYS A 279 2.31 -17.06 11.13
CA LYS A 279 3.17 -16.56 12.21
C LYS A 279 4.65 -16.80 11.90
N ASP A 280 5.00 -17.97 11.37
CA ASP A 280 6.37 -18.29 10.95
C ASP A 280 6.89 -17.31 9.90
N VAL A 281 6.02 -16.90 8.95
CA VAL A 281 6.38 -15.84 7.97
C VAL A 281 6.62 -14.49 8.65
N ILE A 282 5.84 -14.13 9.68
CA ILE A 282 6.07 -12.90 10.44
C ILE A 282 7.40 -12.97 11.20
N GLU A 283 7.67 -14.09 11.88
CA GLU A 283 8.88 -14.32 12.66
C GLU A 283 10.16 -14.37 11.82
N ALA A 284 10.04 -14.75 10.55
CA ALA A 284 11.16 -14.69 9.61
C ALA A 284 11.65 -13.27 9.34
N GLY A 285 10.87 -12.24 9.67
CA GLY A 285 11.22 -10.83 9.49
C GLY A 285 11.32 -10.39 8.03
N GLY A 286 11.75 -9.16 7.81
CA GLY A 286 11.91 -8.58 6.46
C GLY A 286 10.59 -8.44 5.69
N THR A 287 10.63 -8.46 4.37
CA THR A 287 9.43 -8.37 3.52
C THR A 287 9.17 -9.68 2.80
N SER A 288 7.96 -10.23 2.95
CA SER A 288 7.53 -11.46 2.30
C SER A 288 6.24 -11.25 1.51
N VAL A 289 6.10 -11.95 0.38
CA VAL A 289 4.83 -12.06 -0.36
C VAL A 289 4.16 -13.37 0.04
N VAL A 290 2.85 -13.32 0.35
CA VAL A 290 2.03 -14.52 0.56
C VAL A 290 0.84 -14.44 -0.40
N CYS A 291 0.77 -15.35 -1.37
CA CYS A 291 -0.35 -15.45 -2.28
C CYS A 291 -1.34 -16.51 -1.81
N ALA A 292 -2.58 -16.11 -1.57
CA ALA A 292 -3.62 -16.94 -0.99
C ALA A 292 -4.94 -16.87 -1.76
N GLN A 293 -5.89 -17.69 -1.32
CA GLN A 293 -7.27 -17.67 -1.79
C GLN A 293 -8.10 -16.64 -1.00
N GLY A 294 -9.32 -16.38 -1.47
CA GLY A 294 -10.14 -15.29 -0.92
C GLY A 294 -10.84 -15.59 0.40
N GLY A 295 -10.99 -16.85 0.76
CA GLY A 295 -11.68 -17.25 2.01
C GLY A 295 -10.80 -17.11 3.24
N ILE A 296 -9.52 -17.47 3.15
CA ILE A 296 -8.57 -17.40 4.28
C ILE A 296 -8.17 -15.96 4.63
N ILE A 297 -8.05 -15.05 3.64
CA ILE A 297 -7.49 -13.69 3.84
C ILE A 297 -8.24 -12.91 4.92
N PRO A 298 -9.58 -12.79 4.88
CA PRO A 298 -10.31 -12.06 5.91
C PRO A 298 -10.12 -12.66 7.32
N GLY A 299 -10.10 -13.99 7.40
CA GLY A 299 -9.92 -14.71 8.67
C GLY A 299 -8.55 -14.46 9.31
N ILE A 300 -7.48 -14.53 8.53
CA ILE A 300 -6.11 -14.22 9.01
C ILE A 300 -6.00 -12.76 9.45
N ILE A 301 -6.50 -11.82 8.66
CA ILE A 301 -6.42 -10.39 9.01
C ILE A 301 -7.25 -10.10 10.28
N ALA A 302 -8.45 -10.67 10.41
CA ALA A 302 -9.26 -10.53 11.62
C ALA A 302 -8.55 -11.10 12.86
N TRP A 303 -7.91 -12.27 12.72
CA TRP A 303 -7.12 -12.86 13.79
C TRP A 303 -5.92 -11.99 14.19
N LEU A 304 -5.16 -11.46 13.23
CA LEU A 304 -4.04 -10.54 13.47
C LEU A 304 -4.50 -9.25 14.15
N SER A 305 -5.63 -8.71 13.71
CA SER A 305 -6.26 -7.53 14.30
C SER A 305 -6.62 -7.76 15.78
N ALA A 306 -7.19 -8.91 16.09
CA ALA A 306 -7.59 -9.25 17.46
C ALA A 306 -6.40 -9.44 18.42
N GLN A 307 -5.24 -9.85 17.92
CA GLN A 307 -4.01 -10.02 18.73
C GLN A 307 -3.13 -8.78 18.78
N GLY A 308 -3.32 -7.88 17.82
CA GLY A 308 -2.49 -6.70 17.64
C GLY A 308 -3.02 -5.46 18.35
N THR A 309 -2.41 -4.34 17.99
CA THR A 309 -2.79 -3.00 18.47
C THR A 309 -3.65 -2.26 17.45
N LEU A 310 -4.06 -2.91 16.36
CA LEU A 310 -4.81 -2.34 15.25
C LEU A 310 -6.17 -3.01 15.15
N PRO A 311 -7.23 -2.47 15.77
CA PRO A 311 -8.59 -2.94 15.55
C PRO A 311 -9.00 -2.65 14.09
N ILE A 312 -9.60 -3.65 13.43
CA ILE A 312 -10.17 -3.53 12.10
C ILE A 312 -11.68 -3.81 12.25
N ASP A 313 -12.45 -2.74 12.32
CA ASP A 313 -13.91 -2.79 12.52
C ASP A 313 -14.67 -2.76 11.18
N GLU A 314 -13.94 -2.59 10.07
CA GLU A 314 -14.52 -2.55 8.73
C GLU A 314 -14.50 -3.94 8.07
N GLU A 315 -15.35 -4.13 7.04
CA GLU A 315 -15.32 -5.32 6.19
C GLU A 315 -13.93 -5.51 5.56
N ILE A 316 -13.29 -6.63 5.86
CA ILE A 316 -11.97 -6.98 5.31
C ILE A 316 -12.15 -7.43 3.86
N ARG A 317 -11.77 -6.55 2.96
CA ARG A 317 -11.90 -6.78 1.52
C ARG A 317 -10.77 -7.65 1.00
N ALA A 318 -11.09 -8.53 0.04
CA ALA A 318 -10.10 -9.33 -0.67
C ALA A 318 -10.55 -9.50 -2.13
N LYS A 319 -10.29 -8.50 -3.00
CA LYS A 319 -10.57 -8.59 -4.45
C LYS A 319 -9.49 -9.38 -5.16
N LYS A 320 -9.81 -9.95 -6.33
CA LYS A 320 -8.80 -10.64 -7.16
C LYS A 320 -7.63 -9.73 -7.48
N ALA A 321 -6.40 -10.20 -7.24
CA ALA A 321 -5.16 -9.46 -7.35
C ALA A 321 -5.08 -8.22 -6.45
N SER A 322 -5.84 -8.15 -5.36
CA SER A 322 -5.64 -7.13 -4.33
C SER A 322 -4.48 -7.50 -3.42
N VAL A 323 -3.88 -6.50 -2.81
CA VAL A 323 -2.77 -6.64 -1.87
C VAL A 323 -3.12 -5.95 -0.55
N TRP A 324 -2.95 -6.67 0.55
CA TRP A 324 -2.82 -6.08 1.87
C TRP A 324 -1.33 -5.93 2.22
N VAL A 325 -0.89 -4.73 2.48
CA VAL A 325 0.44 -4.46 3.02
C VAL A 325 0.33 -4.45 4.54
N LEU A 326 0.67 -5.58 5.16
CA LEU A 326 0.60 -5.78 6.60
C LEU A 326 1.97 -5.47 7.22
N THR A 327 2.00 -4.56 8.19
CA THR A 327 3.23 -4.09 8.83
C THR A 327 3.24 -4.53 10.29
N PHE A 328 4.34 -5.14 10.72
CA PHE A 328 4.50 -5.71 12.07
C PHE A 328 5.64 -5.05 12.82
N HIS A 329 5.51 -5.01 14.14
CA HIS A 329 6.54 -4.65 15.11
C HIS A 329 6.41 -5.59 16.31
N ASP A 330 7.48 -6.26 16.69
CA ASP A 330 7.49 -7.30 17.75
C ASP A 330 6.37 -8.34 17.55
N GLY A 331 6.22 -8.81 16.31
CA GLY A 331 5.20 -9.79 15.89
C GLY A 331 3.75 -9.29 15.93
N LYS A 332 3.50 -8.02 16.28
CA LYS A 332 2.15 -7.43 16.36
C LYS A 332 1.84 -6.58 15.15
N LEU A 333 0.62 -6.70 14.62
CA LEU A 333 0.13 -5.87 13.53
C LEU A 333 0.01 -4.41 13.98
N ILE A 334 0.79 -3.52 13.37
CA ILE A 334 0.80 -2.07 13.68
C ILE A 334 0.27 -1.21 12.54
N GLY A 335 0.10 -1.78 11.35
CA GLY A 335 -0.43 -1.08 10.17
C GLY A 335 -0.92 -2.05 9.12
N ALA A 336 -1.96 -1.64 8.40
CA ALA A 336 -2.52 -2.39 7.28
C ALA A 336 -2.98 -1.43 6.19
N ASP A 337 -2.52 -1.67 4.95
CA ASP A 337 -2.89 -0.86 3.79
C ASP A 337 -3.48 -1.77 2.72
N TYR A 338 -4.66 -1.44 2.24
CA TYR A 338 -5.34 -2.20 1.19
C TYR A 338 -5.18 -1.54 -0.17
N ILE A 339 -4.61 -2.28 -1.12
CA ILE A 339 -4.48 -1.91 -2.52
C ILE A 339 -5.42 -2.81 -3.33
N PRO A 340 -6.54 -2.29 -3.86
CA PRO A 340 -7.61 -3.11 -4.42
C PRO A 340 -7.30 -3.74 -5.78
N SER A 341 -6.29 -3.24 -6.48
CA SER A 341 -5.92 -3.70 -7.82
C SER A 341 -4.49 -3.26 -8.17
N PRO A 342 -3.70 -4.08 -8.88
CA PRO A 342 -2.42 -3.68 -9.44
C PRO A 342 -2.57 -2.94 -10.78
N LEU A 343 -3.78 -2.90 -11.35
CA LEU A 343 -4.02 -2.28 -12.65
C LEU A 343 -3.93 -0.75 -12.54
N PRO A 344 -3.64 -0.06 -13.66
CA PRO A 344 -3.55 1.39 -13.70
C PRO A 344 -4.75 2.08 -13.09
N VAL A 345 -4.52 3.26 -12.51
CA VAL A 345 -5.54 4.04 -11.79
C VAL A 345 -6.14 5.17 -12.61
N LEU A 346 -5.57 5.47 -13.80
CA LEU A 346 -6.09 6.42 -14.78
C LEU A 346 -6.83 5.72 -15.93
#